data_d1f75c3c2f6d26cc9c057ddad1f3301f
#
_entry.id   d1f75c3c2f6d26cc9c057ddad1f3301f
#
_cell.length_a   1.000
_cell.length_b   1.000
_cell.length_c   1.000
_cell.angle_alpha   90.00
_cell.angle_beta   90.00
_cell.angle_gamma   90.00
#
_symmetry.space_group_name_H-M   'P 1'
#
loop_
_entity.id
_entity.type
_entity.pdbx_description
1 polymer ?
#
loop_
_entity_poly.entity_id
_entity_poly.type
_entity_poly.pdbx_seq_one_letter_code
_entity_poly.pdbx_strand_id
1 'polypeptide(L)'
;IGSAENIKPFALGKGRVVAVLITLMFLYPIGMSVASPPTYHYAKMPRLMDEFIEALVPPPPTEDDIAIKEGWFVDQYDEALAKAKAEKKPLFIDFTGVYCANCRVMERRVFPTKPVKEQLDKMVLTRLYVDKKDSLSQVFARLQFERYKQATQPYYVVLDPEDESSLAEIGGYVPNGFDEFLRDGVSAYYEKT
;
A
#
# COMPACT_ATOMS: atom_id res chain seq x y z
N ILE A 1 -53.60 -4.11 -44.27
CA ILE A 1 -53.48 -5.29 -43.39
C ILE A 1 -52.22 -6.02 -43.85
N GLY A 2 -51.09 -5.68 -43.27
CA GLY A 2 -49.78 -6.24 -43.57
C GLY A 2 -49.62 -7.59 -42.89
N SER A 3 -49.22 -8.61 -43.65
CA SER A 3 -48.92 -9.96 -43.20
C SER A 3 -47.81 -9.94 -42.17
N ALA A 4 -48.04 -10.59 -41.04
CA ALA A 4 -46.97 -10.86 -40.05
C ALA A 4 -45.90 -11.73 -40.73
N GLU A 5 -44.74 -11.15 -40.99
CA GLU A 5 -43.57 -11.85 -41.51
C GLU A 5 -43.15 -12.94 -40.51
N ASN A 6 -43.14 -14.18 -40.95
CA ASN A 6 -42.68 -15.35 -40.20
C ASN A 6 -41.20 -15.21 -39.87
N ILE A 7 -40.88 -14.61 -38.72
CA ILE A 7 -39.54 -14.61 -38.19
C ILE A 7 -39.20 -16.04 -37.79
N LYS A 8 -38.43 -16.73 -38.63
CA LYS A 8 -37.93 -18.08 -38.32
C LYS A 8 -37.09 -17.99 -37.04
N PRO A 9 -37.35 -18.84 -36.04
CA PRO A 9 -36.51 -18.83 -34.82
C PRO A 9 -35.08 -19.11 -35.22
N PHE A 10 -34.17 -18.25 -34.73
CA PHE A 10 -32.74 -18.35 -34.95
C PHE A 10 -32.20 -19.62 -34.26
N ALA A 11 -32.10 -20.70 -35.04
CA ALA A 11 -31.52 -21.95 -34.55
C ALA A 11 -30.00 -21.83 -34.51
N LEU A 12 -29.46 -21.72 -33.29
CA LEU A 12 -28.01 -21.81 -33.07
C LEU A 12 -27.55 -23.22 -33.43
N GLY A 13 -26.80 -23.40 -34.54
CA GLY A 13 -26.14 -24.65 -34.84
C GLY A 13 -25.19 -25.09 -33.73
N LYS A 14 -25.04 -26.41 -33.50
CA LYS A 14 -24.23 -26.99 -32.41
C LYS A 14 -22.83 -26.36 -32.32
N GLY A 15 -22.18 -26.05 -33.45
CA GLY A 15 -20.86 -25.40 -33.47
C GLY A 15 -20.87 -23.96 -32.92
N ARG A 16 -21.93 -23.20 -33.15
CA ARG A 16 -22.08 -21.83 -32.61
C ARG A 16 -22.34 -21.83 -31.11
N VAL A 17 -23.11 -22.81 -30.63
CA VAL A 17 -23.32 -22.98 -29.17
C VAL A 17 -22.01 -23.29 -28.48
N VAL A 18 -21.20 -24.21 -29.04
CA VAL A 18 -19.87 -24.54 -28.50
C VAL A 18 -18.96 -23.32 -28.51
N ALA A 19 -18.94 -22.55 -29.61
CA ALA A 19 -18.12 -21.32 -29.66
C ALA A 19 -18.54 -20.29 -28.62
N VAL A 20 -19.83 -20.06 -28.40
CA VAL A 20 -20.35 -19.15 -27.37
C VAL A 20 -19.97 -19.64 -25.98
N LEU A 21 -20.08 -20.93 -25.68
CA LEU A 21 -19.71 -21.49 -24.39
C LEU A 21 -18.21 -21.35 -24.11
N ILE A 22 -17.35 -21.58 -25.11
CA ILE A 22 -15.91 -21.36 -25.01
C ILE A 22 -15.62 -19.87 -24.74
N THR A 23 -16.25 -18.97 -25.51
CA THR A 23 -16.07 -17.52 -25.30
C THR A 23 -16.51 -17.08 -23.90
N LEU A 24 -17.66 -17.55 -23.41
CA LEU A 24 -18.13 -17.25 -22.07
C LEU A 24 -17.21 -17.84 -20.99
N MET A 25 -16.66 -19.03 -21.21
CA MET A 25 -15.70 -19.66 -20.30
C MET A 25 -14.43 -18.83 -20.14
N PHE A 26 -13.97 -18.15 -21.19
CA PHE A 26 -12.79 -17.25 -21.14
C PHE A 26 -13.13 -15.85 -20.67
N LEU A 27 -14.27 -15.28 -21.10
CA LEU A 27 -14.63 -13.90 -20.74
C LEU A 27 -15.17 -13.76 -19.31
N TYR A 28 -15.83 -14.79 -18.77
CA TYR A 28 -16.39 -14.76 -17.42
C TYR A 28 -15.31 -14.55 -16.34
N PRO A 29 -14.19 -15.32 -16.32
CA PRO A 29 -13.11 -15.09 -15.37
C PRO A 29 -12.46 -13.70 -15.51
N ILE A 30 -12.29 -13.23 -16.75
CA ILE A 30 -11.71 -11.89 -17.01
C ILE A 30 -12.65 -10.80 -16.48
N GLY A 31 -13.95 -10.91 -16.76
CA GLY A 31 -14.95 -9.98 -16.23
C GLY A 31 -15.02 -9.95 -14.72
N MET A 32 -14.96 -11.11 -14.08
CA MET A 32 -14.91 -11.22 -12.61
C MET A 32 -13.62 -10.65 -12.03
N SER A 33 -12.48 -10.82 -12.70
CA SER A 33 -11.20 -10.26 -12.27
C SER A 33 -11.19 -8.74 -12.31
N VAL A 34 -11.82 -8.13 -13.32
CA VAL A 34 -11.91 -6.66 -13.45
C VAL A 34 -12.94 -6.06 -12.50
N ALA A 35 -14.05 -6.78 -12.23
CA ALA A 35 -15.16 -6.29 -11.41
C ALA A 35 -15.01 -6.57 -9.90
N SER A 36 -14.10 -7.46 -9.50
CA SER A 36 -13.93 -7.90 -8.12
C SER A 36 -12.92 -7.04 -7.36
N PRO A 37 -13.13 -6.76 -6.06
CA PRO A 37 -12.12 -6.09 -5.25
C PRO A 37 -10.85 -6.93 -5.17
N PRO A 38 -9.66 -6.31 -4.94
CA PRO A 38 -8.35 -6.97 -4.97
C PRO A 38 -8.17 -8.10 -3.94
N THR A 39 -9.14 -8.29 -3.05
CA THR A 39 -9.17 -9.38 -2.05
C THR A 39 -9.85 -10.65 -2.56
N TYR A 40 -10.38 -10.68 -3.79
CA TYR A 40 -11.00 -11.87 -4.33
C TYR A 40 -9.91 -12.85 -4.79
N HIS A 41 -9.57 -13.77 -3.92
CA HIS A 41 -8.60 -14.82 -4.20
C HIS A 41 -9.14 -15.75 -5.29
N TYR A 42 -8.35 -15.94 -6.34
CA TYR A 42 -8.53 -16.91 -7.43
C TYR A 42 -8.53 -18.39 -6.96
N ALA A 43 -8.65 -18.63 -5.64
CA ALA A 43 -8.52 -19.92 -4.98
C ALA A 43 -9.52 -21.03 -5.45
N LYS A 44 -10.36 -20.74 -6.45
CA LYS A 44 -11.32 -21.69 -7.01
C LYS A 44 -11.16 -21.95 -8.52
N MET A 45 -10.16 -21.36 -9.16
CA MET A 45 -9.91 -21.60 -10.59
C MET A 45 -8.90 -22.73 -10.83
N PRO A 46 -9.00 -23.46 -11.96
CA PRO A 46 -7.95 -24.39 -12.37
C PRO A 46 -6.61 -23.66 -12.53
N ARG A 47 -5.52 -24.24 -12.04
CA ARG A 47 -4.16 -23.67 -12.02
C ARG A 47 -3.71 -23.05 -13.35
N LEU A 48 -4.05 -23.69 -14.46
CA LEU A 48 -3.75 -23.18 -15.81
C LEU A 48 -4.44 -21.86 -16.13
N MET A 49 -5.61 -21.61 -15.53
CA MET A 49 -6.36 -20.39 -15.75
C MET A 49 -5.79 -19.25 -14.90
N ASP A 50 -5.30 -19.55 -13.70
CA ASP A 50 -4.63 -18.57 -12.83
C ASP A 50 -3.35 -18.04 -13.50
N GLU A 51 -2.49 -18.95 -13.99
CA GLU A 51 -1.25 -18.59 -14.70
C GLU A 51 -1.52 -17.75 -15.97
N PHE A 52 -2.59 -18.08 -16.69
CA PHE A 52 -2.98 -17.34 -17.89
C PHE A 52 -3.53 -15.94 -17.56
N ILE A 53 -4.29 -15.81 -16.47
CA ILE A 53 -4.83 -14.53 -16.02
C ILE A 53 -3.72 -13.65 -15.45
N GLU A 54 -2.80 -14.20 -14.64
CA GLU A 54 -1.63 -13.46 -14.15
C GLU A 54 -0.75 -12.93 -15.29
N ALA A 55 -0.63 -13.69 -16.37
CA ALA A 55 0.12 -13.26 -17.56
C ALA A 55 -0.54 -12.10 -18.32
N LEU A 56 -1.88 -12.01 -18.29
CA LEU A 56 -2.65 -11.01 -19.04
C LEU A 56 -3.09 -9.80 -18.21
N VAL A 57 -3.31 -10.00 -16.92
CA VAL A 57 -3.78 -8.94 -16.00
C VAL A 57 -2.75 -8.83 -14.89
N PRO A 58 -1.87 -7.82 -14.91
CA PRO A 58 -0.92 -7.63 -13.83
C PRO A 58 -1.67 -7.52 -12.50
N PRO A 59 -1.13 -8.08 -11.41
CA PRO A 59 -1.74 -7.94 -10.09
C PRO A 59 -1.91 -6.45 -9.76
N PRO A 60 -2.98 -6.10 -9.03
CA PRO A 60 -3.14 -4.72 -8.58
C PRO A 60 -1.91 -4.31 -7.75
N PRO A 61 -1.48 -3.04 -7.84
CA PRO A 61 -0.33 -2.57 -7.10
C PRO A 61 -0.54 -2.81 -5.59
N THR A 62 0.47 -3.32 -4.94
CA THR A 62 0.48 -3.47 -3.49
C THR A 62 0.53 -2.09 -2.81
N GLU A 63 0.24 -2.04 -1.52
CA GLU A 63 0.38 -0.78 -0.75
C GLU A 63 1.82 -0.26 -0.77
N ASP A 64 2.80 -1.18 -0.80
CA ASP A 64 4.21 -0.81 -0.92
C ASP A 64 4.55 -0.27 -2.30
N ASP A 65 3.98 -0.83 -3.38
CA ASP A 65 4.16 -0.29 -4.73
C ASP A 65 3.60 1.13 -4.85
N ILE A 66 2.46 1.39 -4.20
CA ILE A 66 1.87 2.73 -4.15
C ILE A 66 2.78 3.66 -3.34
N ALA A 67 3.21 3.25 -2.16
CA ALA A 67 4.10 4.03 -1.30
C ALA A 67 5.42 4.37 -2.01
N ILE A 68 6.05 3.41 -2.69
CA ILE A 68 7.28 3.63 -3.47
C ILE A 68 7.05 4.66 -4.59
N LYS A 69 5.93 4.59 -5.31
CA LYS A 69 5.56 5.59 -6.33
C LYS A 69 5.35 6.98 -5.74
N GLU A 70 4.91 7.07 -4.50
CA GLU A 70 4.76 8.32 -3.76
C GLU A 70 6.05 8.80 -3.11
N GLY A 71 7.17 8.10 -3.34
CA GLY A 71 8.50 8.49 -2.88
C GLY A 71 8.89 7.97 -1.50
N TRP A 72 8.17 6.99 -0.97
CA TRP A 72 8.54 6.32 0.27
C TRP A 72 9.69 5.33 0.07
N PHE A 73 10.55 5.23 1.07
CA PHE A 73 11.54 4.17 1.21
C PHE A 73 10.94 3.03 2.04
N VAL A 74 10.74 1.86 1.42
CA VAL A 74 10.18 0.69 2.12
C VAL A 74 11.30 -0.26 2.49
N ASP A 75 11.47 -0.49 3.80
CA ASP A 75 12.55 -1.31 4.38
C ASP A 75 13.98 -0.83 3.99
N GLN A 76 14.14 0.47 3.72
CA GLN A 76 15.38 1.11 3.25
C GLN A 76 15.77 2.27 4.16
N TYR A 77 16.12 1.96 5.42
CA TYR A 77 16.42 3.00 6.42
C TYR A 77 17.65 3.84 6.05
N ASP A 78 18.75 3.17 5.67
CA ASP A 78 20.02 3.86 5.41
C ASP A 78 19.93 4.77 4.19
N GLU A 79 19.24 4.34 3.14
CA GLU A 79 19.01 5.14 1.92
C GLU A 79 18.11 6.35 2.22
N ALA A 80 17.06 6.14 3.01
CA ALA A 80 16.18 7.23 3.44
C ALA A 80 16.93 8.26 4.29
N LEU A 81 17.77 7.81 5.23
CA LEU A 81 18.59 8.66 6.06
C LEU A 81 19.60 9.45 5.23
N ALA A 82 20.30 8.79 4.30
CA ALA A 82 21.24 9.45 3.40
C ALA A 82 20.56 10.54 2.54
N LYS A 83 19.35 10.24 2.04
CA LYS A 83 18.56 11.22 1.27
C LYS A 83 18.12 12.40 2.16
N ALA A 84 17.66 12.13 3.37
CA ALA A 84 17.24 13.18 4.29
C ALA A 84 18.39 14.14 4.61
N LYS A 85 19.60 13.63 4.86
CA LYS A 85 20.84 14.44 5.01
C LYS A 85 21.12 15.28 3.77
N ALA A 86 21.10 14.66 2.59
CA ALA A 86 21.40 15.34 1.34
C ALA A 86 20.39 16.46 1.01
N GLU A 87 19.12 16.26 1.29
CA GLU A 87 18.05 17.23 1.05
C GLU A 87 17.87 18.23 2.19
N LYS A 88 18.56 18.04 3.32
CA LYS A 88 18.37 18.84 4.56
C LYS A 88 16.90 18.90 4.98
N LYS A 89 16.29 17.73 5.06
CA LYS A 89 14.91 17.54 5.51
C LYS A 89 14.85 16.56 6.66
N PRO A 90 13.90 16.69 7.58
CA PRO A 90 13.70 15.68 8.61
C PRO A 90 13.28 14.35 8.00
N LEU A 91 13.60 13.25 8.69
CA LEU A 91 13.22 11.90 8.30
C LEU A 91 11.98 11.48 9.09
N PHE A 92 10.92 11.10 8.38
CA PHE A 92 9.75 10.47 8.97
C PHE A 92 9.89 8.95 8.90
N ILE A 93 9.75 8.28 10.04
CA ILE A 93 9.81 6.83 10.16
C ILE A 93 8.44 6.30 10.58
N ASP A 94 7.88 5.39 9.77
CA ASP A 94 6.68 4.60 10.06
C ASP A 94 7.11 3.16 10.40
N PHE A 95 7.20 2.82 11.69
CA PHE A 95 7.35 1.43 12.14
C PHE A 95 5.99 0.73 12.03
N THR A 96 5.86 -0.13 11.06
CA THR A 96 4.62 -0.79 10.65
C THR A 96 4.69 -2.31 10.74
N GLY A 97 3.56 -2.96 10.56
CA GLY A 97 3.48 -4.43 10.51
C GLY A 97 2.58 -4.92 9.38
N VAL A 98 2.90 -6.09 8.83
CA VAL A 98 2.09 -6.75 7.79
C VAL A 98 0.69 -7.05 8.29
N TYR A 99 0.59 -7.48 9.56
CA TYR A 99 -0.68 -7.86 10.19
C TYR A 99 -1.29 -6.75 11.05
N CYS A 100 -0.76 -5.54 10.98
CA CYS A 100 -1.17 -4.40 11.79
C CYS A 100 -2.39 -3.68 11.17
N ALA A 101 -3.60 -3.98 11.66
CA ALA A 101 -4.83 -3.37 11.15
C ALA A 101 -4.84 -1.84 11.34
N ASN A 102 -4.36 -1.33 12.47
CA ASN A 102 -4.28 0.10 12.74
C ASN A 102 -3.30 0.82 11.78
N CYS A 103 -2.19 0.17 11.42
CA CYS A 103 -1.24 0.71 10.43
C CYS A 103 -1.96 0.92 9.09
N ARG A 104 -2.68 -0.11 8.61
CA ARG A 104 -3.46 -0.01 7.35
C ARG A 104 -4.50 1.09 7.39
N VAL A 105 -5.16 1.32 8.53
CA VAL A 105 -6.15 2.40 8.66
C VAL A 105 -5.47 3.77 8.62
N MET A 106 -4.34 3.95 9.29
CA MET A 106 -3.56 5.20 9.25
C MET A 106 -3.10 5.51 7.82
N GLU A 107 -2.50 4.55 7.14
CA GLU A 107 -1.98 4.69 5.79
C GLU A 107 -3.06 4.99 4.75
N ARG A 108 -4.23 4.35 4.87
CA ARG A 108 -5.32 4.51 3.89
C ARG A 108 -6.24 5.70 4.15
N ARG A 109 -6.39 6.13 5.39
CA ARG A 109 -7.40 7.12 5.77
C ARG A 109 -6.85 8.39 6.39
N VAL A 110 -5.69 8.33 7.04
CA VAL A 110 -5.11 9.48 7.74
C VAL A 110 -4.01 10.13 6.88
N PHE A 111 -3.04 9.36 6.40
CA PHE A 111 -1.93 9.90 5.59
C PHE A 111 -2.39 10.63 4.33
N PRO A 112 -3.43 10.19 3.57
CA PRO A 112 -3.89 10.90 2.38
C PRO A 112 -4.69 12.18 2.68
N THR A 113 -5.03 12.45 3.94
CA THR A 113 -5.73 13.69 4.27
C THR A 113 -4.85 14.91 3.98
N LYS A 114 -5.45 15.98 3.48
CA LYS A 114 -4.72 17.17 3.06
C LYS A 114 -3.77 17.72 4.13
N PRO A 115 -4.20 17.94 5.41
CA PRO A 115 -3.32 18.51 6.43
C PRO A 115 -2.13 17.59 6.75
N VAL A 116 -2.32 16.27 6.78
CA VAL A 116 -1.25 15.30 7.04
C VAL A 116 -0.29 15.24 5.85
N LYS A 117 -0.82 15.12 4.62
CA LYS A 117 0.00 15.06 3.41
C LYS A 117 0.87 16.30 3.25
N GLU A 118 0.37 17.49 3.52
CA GLU A 118 1.14 18.74 3.47
C GLU A 118 2.35 18.75 4.43
N GLN A 119 2.29 18.02 5.54
CA GLN A 119 3.44 17.87 6.44
C GLN A 119 4.38 16.76 5.96
N LEU A 120 3.84 15.61 5.56
CA LEU A 120 4.65 14.50 5.02
C LEU A 120 5.48 14.94 3.80
N ASP A 121 4.95 15.77 2.92
CA ASP A 121 5.65 16.29 1.72
C ASP A 121 6.89 17.15 2.07
N LYS A 122 7.04 17.60 3.33
CA LYS A 122 8.21 18.35 3.82
C LYS A 122 9.35 17.46 4.31
N MET A 123 9.15 16.16 4.39
CA MET A 123 10.05 15.19 4.99
C MET A 123 10.50 14.15 3.95
N VAL A 124 11.57 13.43 4.23
CA VAL A 124 11.86 12.15 3.59
C VAL A 124 11.11 11.08 4.37
N LEU A 125 10.47 10.16 3.67
CA LEU A 125 9.53 9.20 4.24
C LEU A 125 10.09 7.79 4.16
N THR A 126 10.12 7.07 5.28
CA THR A 126 10.46 5.65 5.31
C THR A 126 9.45 4.84 6.08
N ARG A 127 9.18 3.63 5.56
CA ARG A 127 8.34 2.61 6.19
C ARG A 127 9.20 1.40 6.50
N LEU A 128 9.18 0.96 7.75
CA LEU A 128 9.98 -0.14 8.25
C LEU A 128 9.07 -1.22 8.84
N TYR A 129 9.05 -2.39 8.21
CA TYR A 129 8.30 -3.53 8.74
C TYR A 129 9.04 -4.19 9.89
N VAL A 130 8.37 -4.38 11.03
CA VAL A 130 8.96 -4.93 12.25
C VAL A 130 8.41 -6.30 12.64
N ASP A 131 7.49 -6.87 11.86
CA ASP A 131 6.81 -8.15 12.14
C ASP A 131 6.97 -9.22 11.05
N LYS A 132 7.74 -8.95 9.99
CA LYS A 132 8.09 -9.96 8.99
C LYS A 132 9.05 -10.99 9.60
N LYS A 133 9.05 -12.23 9.06
CA LYS A 133 9.90 -13.33 9.54
C LYS A 133 11.34 -13.28 9.01
N ASP A 134 11.71 -12.23 8.29
CA ASP A 134 13.06 -12.07 7.74
C ASP A 134 14.02 -11.39 8.74
N SER A 135 15.31 -11.44 8.43
CA SER A 135 16.36 -10.88 9.28
C SER A 135 16.31 -9.35 9.34
N LEU A 136 15.89 -8.68 8.26
CA LEU A 136 15.85 -7.22 8.16
C LEU A 136 14.77 -6.66 9.08
N SER A 137 13.59 -7.27 9.08
CA SER A 137 12.50 -6.90 9.99
C SER A 137 12.88 -7.05 11.46
N GLN A 138 13.68 -8.09 11.80
CA GLN A 138 14.22 -8.24 13.16
C GLN A 138 15.21 -7.13 13.53
N VAL A 139 16.00 -6.64 12.57
CA VAL A 139 16.88 -5.48 12.78
C VAL A 139 16.06 -4.23 13.07
N PHE A 140 14.99 -3.98 12.31
CA PHE A 140 14.12 -2.82 12.53
C PHE A 140 13.32 -2.91 13.83
N ALA A 141 12.85 -4.10 14.21
CA ALA A 141 12.21 -4.32 15.50
C ALA A 141 13.17 -4.03 16.67
N ARG A 142 14.42 -4.46 16.52
CA ARG A 142 15.48 -4.16 17.52
C ARG A 142 15.80 -2.67 17.55
N LEU A 143 15.95 -2.02 16.39
CA LEU A 143 16.16 -0.58 16.28
C LEU A 143 15.05 0.20 17.02
N GLN A 144 13.79 -0.15 16.77
CA GLN A 144 12.65 0.45 17.43
C GLN A 144 12.73 0.28 18.96
N PHE A 145 12.99 -0.95 19.42
CA PHE A 145 13.03 -1.24 20.85
C PHE A 145 14.24 -0.62 21.55
N GLU A 146 15.44 -0.71 20.99
CA GLU A 146 16.66 -0.21 21.61
C GLU A 146 16.69 1.32 21.67
N ARG A 147 16.22 1.99 20.63
CA ARG A 147 16.28 3.45 20.50
C ARG A 147 15.09 4.14 21.20
N TYR A 148 13.88 3.66 20.96
CA TYR A 148 12.66 4.32 21.43
C TYR A 148 12.00 3.61 22.62
N LYS A 149 12.50 2.46 23.06
CA LYS A 149 11.91 1.60 24.12
C LYS A 149 10.46 1.23 23.86
N GLN A 150 10.10 1.11 22.59
CA GLN A 150 8.76 0.82 22.12
C GLN A 150 8.76 -0.41 21.20
N ALA A 151 7.67 -1.19 21.27
CA ALA A 151 7.39 -2.29 20.34
C ALA A 151 5.97 -2.16 19.77
N THR A 152 5.35 -1.00 19.93
CA THR A 152 3.98 -0.72 19.48
C THR A 152 3.94 -0.54 17.97
N GLN A 153 2.88 -1.02 17.34
CA GLN A 153 2.58 -0.80 15.93
C GLN A 153 1.17 -0.22 15.77
N PRO A 154 1.00 0.84 14.98
CA PRO A 154 2.05 1.65 14.37
C PRO A 154 2.82 2.49 15.39
N TYR A 155 4.05 2.86 15.05
CA TYR A 155 4.84 3.82 15.82
C TYR A 155 5.56 4.77 14.87
N TYR A 156 5.46 6.06 15.13
CA TYR A 156 5.93 7.12 14.23
C TYR A 156 6.98 7.98 14.90
N VAL A 157 8.01 8.31 14.14
CA VAL A 157 9.11 9.16 14.61
C VAL A 157 9.41 10.20 13.53
N VAL A 158 9.54 11.46 13.96
CA VAL A 158 10.21 12.50 13.18
C VAL A 158 11.62 12.63 13.73
N LEU A 159 12.62 12.44 12.90
CA LEU A 159 14.03 12.32 13.27
C LEU A 159 14.86 13.39 12.58
N ASP A 160 15.81 13.99 13.33
CA ASP A 160 16.87 14.81 12.76
C ASP A 160 17.89 13.89 12.08
N PRO A 161 18.09 13.97 10.75
CA PRO A 161 18.99 13.07 10.06
C PRO A 161 20.47 13.28 10.41
N GLU A 162 20.88 14.44 10.90
CA GLU A 162 22.31 14.74 11.14
C GLU A 162 22.85 14.01 12.38
N ASP A 163 22.14 14.06 13.49
CA ASP A 163 22.54 13.41 14.73
C ASP A 163 21.62 12.23 15.13
N GLU A 164 20.64 11.95 14.29
CA GLU A 164 19.62 10.92 14.48
C GLU A 164 18.85 11.05 15.80
N SER A 165 18.73 12.27 16.34
CA SER A 165 17.89 12.53 17.50
C SER A 165 16.41 12.54 17.12
N SER A 166 15.57 12.04 18.03
CA SER A 166 14.12 12.11 17.87
C SER A 166 13.63 13.54 18.14
N LEU A 167 12.88 14.10 17.21
CA LEU A 167 12.25 15.42 17.31
C LEU A 167 10.81 15.32 17.81
N ALA A 168 10.11 14.27 17.37
CA ALA A 168 8.76 13.94 17.82
C ALA A 168 8.49 12.44 17.69
N GLU A 169 7.71 11.89 18.61
CA GLU A 169 7.36 10.47 18.66
C GLU A 169 5.88 10.30 19.03
N ILE A 170 5.19 9.37 18.35
CA ILE A 170 3.82 9.00 18.71
C ILE A 170 3.53 7.55 18.32
N GLY A 171 2.79 6.82 19.13
CA GLY A 171 2.45 5.43 18.89
C GLY A 171 0.96 5.16 18.88
N GLY A 172 0.56 4.10 18.18
CA GLY A 172 -0.81 3.62 18.10
C GLY A 172 -1.67 4.30 17.03
N TYR A 173 -2.96 4.05 17.11
CA TYR A 173 -3.94 4.63 16.20
C TYR A 173 -4.26 6.09 16.59
N VAL A 174 -3.86 7.04 15.76
CA VAL A 174 -3.99 8.49 16.01
C VAL A 174 -4.67 9.17 14.82
N PRO A 175 -6.00 9.05 14.67
CA PRO A 175 -6.70 9.64 13.53
C PRO A 175 -6.86 11.16 13.64
N ASN A 176 -6.76 11.73 14.84
CA ASN A 176 -6.91 13.16 15.10
C ASN A 176 -5.62 13.71 15.70
N GLY A 177 -5.19 14.88 15.25
CA GLY A 177 -3.97 15.53 15.76
C GLY A 177 -2.67 14.95 15.18
N PHE A 178 -2.75 14.04 14.22
CA PHE A 178 -1.55 13.49 13.57
C PHE A 178 -0.81 14.53 12.73
N ASP A 179 -1.53 15.45 12.11
CA ASP A 179 -0.96 16.62 11.42
C ASP A 179 -0.25 17.59 12.37
N GLU A 180 -0.76 17.75 13.60
CA GLU A 180 -0.11 18.55 14.65
C GLU A 180 1.21 17.92 15.08
N PHE A 181 1.20 16.62 15.36
CA PHE A 181 2.42 15.85 15.66
C PHE A 181 3.49 16.00 14.59
N LEU A 182 3.13 15.87 13.31
CA LEU A 182 4.07 16.03 12.20
C LEU A 182 4.58 17.46 12.08
N ARG A 183 3.68 18.44 12.22
CA ARG A 183 4.04 19.86 12.19
C ARG A 183 5.04 20.22 13.30
N ASP A 184 4.81 19.72 14.51
CA ASP A 184 5.69 19.99 15.65
C ASP A 184 7.08 19.38 15.41
N GLY A 185 7.17 18.16 14.88
CA GLY A 185 8.43 17.54 14.49
C GLY A 185 9.16 18.30 13.38
N VAL A 186 8.44 18.76 12.35
CA VAL A 186 9.00 19.58 11.27
C VAL A 186 9.50 20.92 11.80
N SER A 187 8.72 21.58 12.66
CA SER A 187 9.11 22.87 13.27
C SER A 187 10.36 22.71 14.12
N ALA A 188 10.42 21.69 14.97
CA ALA A 188 11.59 21.41 15.80
C ALA A 188 12.88 21.21 15.00
N TYR A 189 12.78 20.59 13.80
CA TYR A 189 13.93 20.44 12.90
C TYR A 189 14.44 21.79 12.40
N TYR A 190 13.55 22.65 11.89
CA TYR A 190 13.95 23.95 11.32
C TYR A 190 14.31 24.99 12.38
N GLU A 191 13.87 24.86 13.63
CA GLU A 191 14.31 25.69 14.75
C GLU A 191 15.73 25.35 15.24
N LYS A 192 16.15 24.08 15.04
CA LYS A 192 17.49 23.58 15.41
C LYS A 192 18.56 23.89 14.35
N THR A 193 18.15 24.06 13.09
CA THR A 193 19.03 24.24 11.92
C THR A 193 19.25 25.72 11.63
#